data_93fe43fa2f17131f0eee5483f13a903f
#
_entry.id   93fe43fa2f17131f0eee5483f13a903f
#
_cell.length_a   1.000
_cell.length_b   1.000
_cell.length_c   1.000
_cell.angle_alpha   90.00
_cell.angle_beta   90.00
_cell.angle_gamma   90.00
#
_symmetry.space_group_name_H-M   'P 1'
#
loop_
_entity.id
_entity.type
_entity.pdbx_description
1 polymer ?
#
loop_
_entity_poly.entity_id
_entity_poly.type
_entity_poly.pdbx_seq_one_letter_code
_entity_poly.pdbx_strand_id
1 'polypeptide(L)'
;MTELASKIDKLIRNVPDFPKPGIIFKDITPVIQDGVVFNEIIRAMAEKVKASGATLIAGIESRGFIFGAALAHELGYGFILLRKPGKLPWKTVRATYQLEYGSDAIEMHEDAVKAGDKVVIVDDLLATGGTATAAAYLIKEAGADVKQVLFAIELEFLNGREKLRTAGFPAIDSLLKY
;
A
#
# COMPACT_ATOMS: atom_id res chain seq x y z
N MET A 1 -19.03 0.14 10.85
CA MET A 1 -17.59 0.23 11.16
C MET A 1 -17.23 -0.93 12.07
N THR A 2 -16.16 -1.68 11.78
CA THR A 2 -15.70 -2.78 12.63
C THR A 2 -15.09 -2.23 13.93
N GLU A 3 -14.94 -3.08 14.97
CA GLU A 3 -14.28 -2.67 16.21
C GLU A 3 -12.86 -2.16 15.98
N LEU A 4 -12.07 -2.88 15.14
CA LEU A 4 -10.71 -2.47 14.78
C LEU A 4 -10.71 -1.12 14.05
N ALA A 5 -11.60 -0.90 13.09
CA ALA A 5 -11.70 0.38 12.41
C ALA A 5 -11.98 1.55 13.38
N SER A 6 -12.83 1.31 14.41
CA SER A 6 -13.08 2.30 15.46
C SER A 6 -11.85 2.59 16.33
N LYS A 7 -11.02 1.57 16.63
CA LYS A 7 -9.76 1.75 17.36
C LYS A 7 -8.77 2.57 16.53
N ILE A 8 -8.63 2.25 15.24
CA ILE A 8 -7.77 2.99 14.32
C ILE A 8 -8.19 4.46 14.26
N ASP A 9 -9.49 4.71 14.03
CA ASP A 9 -10.03 6.07 13.88
C ASP A 9 -9.78 6.96 15.11
N LYS A 10 -9.90 6.39 16.31
CA LYS A 10 -9.62 7.12 17.58
C LYS A 10 -8.16 7.54 17.74
N LEU A 11 -7.23 6.79 17.14
CA LEU A 11 -5.79 7.07 17.21
C LEU A 11 -5.31 7.97 16.07
N ILE A 12 -6.04 8.03 14.95
CA ILE A 12 -5.67 8.90 13.82
C ILE A 12 -5.65 10.36 14.27
N ARG A 13 -4.54 11.03 13.97
CA ARG A 13 -4.41 12.47 14.21
C ARG A 13 -4.83 13.25 12.98
N ASN A 14 -5.83 14.12 13.14
CA ASN A 14 -6.20 15.06 12.08
C ASN A 14 -5.28 16.28 12.15
N VAL A 15 -4.53 16.52 11.07
CA VAL A 15 -3.64 17.69 10.95
C VAL A 15 -4.26 18.63 9.91
N PRO A 16 -4.88 19.73 10.33
CA PRO A 16 -5.46 20.71 9.42
C PRO A 16 -4.38 21.43 8.63
N ASP A 17 -4.73 21.86 7.41
CA ASP A 17 -3.91 22.68 6.52
C ASP A 17 -2.54 22.07 6.17
N PHE A 18 -2.46 20.74 6.08
CA PHE A 18 -1.23 20.04 5.67
C PHE A 18 -1.52 19.10 4.47
N PRO A 19 -0.66 19.08 3.42
CA PRO A 19 0.51 19.95 3.16
C PRO A 19 0.13 21.34 2.63
N LYS A 20 -1.15 21.62 2.42
CA LYS A 20 -1.69 22.88 1.88
C LYS A 20 -2.95 23.30 2.66
N PRO A 21 -3.27 24.60 2.72
CA PRO A 21 -4.51 25.08 3.30
C PRO A 21 -5.75 24.35 2.74
N GLY A 22 -6.70 24.01 3.61
CA GLY A 22 -7.94 23.32 3.28
C GLY A 22 -7.86 21.80 3.23
N ILE A 23 -6.66 21.20 3.38
CA ILE A 23 -6.48 19.74 3.46
C ILE A 23 -6.40 19.33 4.94
N ILE A 24 -7.17 18.30 5.31
CA ILE A 24 -7.04 17.63 6.61
C ILE A 24 -6.25 16.33 6.38
N PHE A 25 -4.97 16.34 6.78
CA PHE A 25 -4.12 15.17 6.65
C PHE A 25 -4.41 14.17 7.76
N LYS A 26 -4.55 12.90 7.39
CA LYS A 26 -4.75 11.78 8.32
C LYS A 26 -3.40 11.19 8.71
N ASP A 27 -2.87 11.62 9.85
CA ASP A 27 -1.59 11.14 10.37
C ASP A 27 -1.77 9.80 11.08
N ILE A 28 -1.18 8.75 10.52
CA ILE A 28 -1.25 7.37 11.02
C ILE A 28 -0.15 7.07 12.07
N THR A 29 0.77 7.99 12.34
CA THR A 29 1.89 7.71 13.24
C THR A 29 1.46 7.31 14.66
N PRO A 30 0.40 7.90 15.26
CA PRO A 30 -0.06 7.44 16.57
C PRO A 30 -0.61 6.00 16.55
N VAL A 31 -1.20 5.57 15.41
CA VAL A 31 -1.67 4.17 15.24
C VAL A 31 -0.49 3.20 15.22
N ILE A 32 0.60 3.56 14.53
CA ILE A 32 1.82 2.75 14.46
C ILE A 32 2.53 2.69 15.83
N GLN A 33 2.45 3.76 16.62
CA GLN A 33 3.03 3.85 17.96
C GLN A 33 2.27 2.98 18.99
N ASP A 34 0.98 2.74 18.80
CA ASP A 34 0.19 1.86 19.66
C ASP A 34 0.45 0.40 19.26
N GLY A 35 1.34 -0.28 19.97
CA GLY A 35 1.74 -1.64 19.66
C GLY A 35 0.59 -2.66 19.69
N VAL A 36 -0.46 -2.42 20.49
CA VAL A 36 -1.64 -3.31 20.57
C VAL A 36 -2.47 -3.16 19.30
N VAL A 37 -2.84 -1.94 18.94
CA VAL A 37 -3.65 -1.68 17.74
C VAL A 37 -2.86 -2.01 16.48
N PHE A 38 -1.56 -1.69 16.42
CA PHE A 38 -0.72 -2.06 15.29
C PHE A 38 -0.67 -3.59 15.09
N ASN A 39 -0.52 -4.37 16.17
CA ASN A 39 -0.57 -5.83 16.09
C ASN A 39 -1.93 -6.35 15.59
N GLU A 40 -3.05 -5.78 16.07
CA GLU A 40 -4.40 -6.11 15.57
C GLU A 40 -4.54 -5.81 14.07
N ILE A 41 -3.99 -4.69 13.60
CA ILE A 41 -3.93 -4.32 12.17
C ILE A 41 -3.18 -5.38 11.37
N ILE A 42 -1.96 -5.72 11.79
CA ILE A 42 -1.13 -6.70 11.08
C ILE A 42 -1.83 -8.06 10.98
N ARG A 43 -2.46 -8.53 12.06
CA ARG A 43 -3.24 -9.78 12.04
C ARG A 43 -4.44 -9.71 11.10
N ALA A 44 -5.20 -8.63 11.14
CA ALA A 44 -6.36 -8.45 10.24
C ALA A 44 -5.95 -8.38 8.77
N MET A 45 -4.83 -7.71 8.46
CA MET A 45 -4.25 -7.69 7.13
C MET A 45 -3.70 -9.06 6.71
N ALA A 46 -3.04 -9.79 7.62
CA ALA A 46 -2.50 -11.12 7.35
C ALA A 46 -3.59 -12.12 6.93
N GLU A 47 -4.76 -12.10 7.56
CA GLU A 47 -5.90 -12.94 7.15
C GLU A 47 -6.38 -12.63 5.72
N LYS A 48 -6.41 -11.36 5.35
CA LYS A 48 -6.76 -10.94 3.97
C LYS A 48 -5.69 -11.40 2.96
N VAL A 49 -4.41 -11.28 3.30
CA VAL A 49 -3.29 -11.76 2.47
C VAL A 49 -3.36 -13.27 2.27
N LYS A 50 -3.58 -14.04 3.33
CA LYS A 50 -3.76 -15.51 3.23
C LYS A 50 -4.92 -15.87 2.30
N ALA A 51 -6.07 -15.19 2.45
CA ALA A 51 -7.26 -15.41 1.62
C ALA A 51 -7.02 -15.08 0.13
N SER A 52 -6.10 -14.17 -0.20
CA SER A 52 -5.75 -13.82 -1.58
C SER A 52 -4.95 -14.89 -2.31
N GLY A 53 -4.33 -15.82 -1.58
CA GLY A 53 -3.43 -16.85 -2.12
C GLY A 53 -2.07 -16.29 -2.58
N ALA A 54 -1.69 -15.10 -2.13
CA ALA A 54 -0.37 -14.53 -2.39
C ALA A 54 0.71 -15.22 -1.54
N THR A 55 1.95 -15.12 -2.02
CA THR A 55 3.14 -15.66 -1.37
C THR A 55 4.26 -14.64 -1.18
N LEU A 56 4.07 -13.43 -1.72
CA LEU A 56 5.01 -12.31 -1.63
C LEU A 56 4.26 -11.03 -1.27
N ILE A 57 4.94 -10.14 -0.56
CA ILE A 57 4.43 -8.83 -0.18
C ILE A 57 5.30 -7.74 -0.79
N ALA A 58 4.71 -6.77 -1.46
CA ALA A 58 5.36 -5.60 -1.98
C ALA A 58 4.92 -4.36 -1.19
N GLY A 59 5.85 -3.69 -0.53
CA GLY A 59 5.55 -2.46 0.22
C GLY A 59 5.93 -1.22 -0.58
N ILE A 60 5.07 -0.20 -0.54
CA ILE A 60 5.33 1.10 -1.17
C ILE A 60 6.07 2.04 -0.20
N GLU A 61 7.17 2.63 -0.66
CA GLU A 61 7.93 3.63 0.11
C GLU A 61 7.03 4.84 0.45
N SER A 62 7.02 5.30 1.68
CA SER A 62 7.83 4.84 2.80
C SER A 62 7.00 4.13 3.87
N ARG A 63 5.76 4.57 4.16
CA ARG A 63 4.97 4.03 5.26
C ARG A 63 4.40 2.64 4.97
N GLY A 64 4.20 2.30 3.70
CA GLY A 64 3.85 0.94 3.27
C GLY A 64 4.89 -0.11 3.68
N PHE A 65 6.16 0.29 3.87
CA PHE A 65 7.21 -0.62 4.36
C PHE A 65 6.95 -1.11 5.78
N ILE A 66 6.40 -0.25 6.64
CA ILE A 66 6.13 -0.58 8.04
C ILE A 66 5.12 -1.72 8.12
N PHE A 67 4.03 -1.60 7.37
CA PHE A 67 2.97 -2.62 7.31
C PHE A 67 3.43 -3.85 6.52
N GLY A 68 4.05 -3.64 5.36
CA GLY A 68 4.49 -4.72 4.49
C GLY A 68 5.57 -5.60 5.12
N ALA A 69 6.57 -5.01 5.78
CA ALA A 69 7.61 -5.77 6.47
C ALA A 69 7.05 -6.55 7.67
N ALA A 70 6.16 -5.95 8.46
CA ALA A 70 5.50 -6.64 9.57
C ALA A 70 4.64 -7.82 9.08
N LEU A 71 3.90 -7.64 7.97
CA LEU A 71 3.12 -8.70 7.35
C LEU A 71 3.99 -9.83 6.79
N ALA A 72 5.09 -9.49 6.13
CA ALA A 72 6.03 -10.47 5.59
C ALA A 72 6.62 -11.33 6.71
N HIS A 73 7.01 -10.71 7.82
CA HIS A 73 7.48 -11.39 9.02
C HIS A 73 6.41 -12.31 9.63
N GLU A 74 5.18 -11.79 9.84
CA GLU A 74 4.05 -12.54 10.43
C GLU A 74 3.68 -13.78 9.61
N LEU A 75 3.79 -13.68 8.27
CA LEU A 75 3.41 -14.74 7.33
C LEU A 75 4.56 -15.64 6.90
N GLY A 76 5.80 -15.28 7.19
CA GLY A 76 6.99 -15.97 6.66
C GLY A 76 7.14 -15.80 5.15
N TYR A 77 6.69 -14.66 4.58
CA TYR A 77 6.74 -14.37 3.15
C TYR A 77 7.95 -13.48 2.80
N GLY A 78 8.35 -13.49 1.52
CA GLY A 78 9.32 -12.54 0.99
C GLY A 78 8.75 -11.12 0.93
N PHE A 79 9.64 -10.11 1.03
CA PHE A 79 9.29 -8.70 0.98
C PHE A 79 9.99 -7.98 -0.17
N ILE A 80 9.21 -7.30 -1.01
CA ILE A 80 9.65 -6.53 -2.17
C ILE A 80 9.58 -5.04 -1.85
N LEU A 81 10.64 -4.31 -2.19
CA LEU A 81 10.71 -2.86 -2.02
C LEU A 81 10.25 -2.15 -3.28
N LEU A 82 9.18 -1.37 -3.19
CA LEU A 82 8.73 -0.44 -4.22
C LEU A 82 9.13 0.97 -3.79
N ARG A 83 10.07 1.61 -4.52
CA ARG A 83 10.74 2.83 -4.07
C ARG A 83 10.68 3.96 -5.09
N LYS A 84 10.85 5.17 -4.60
CA LYS A 84 11.09 6.34 -5.45
C LYS A 84 12.39 6.18 -6.24
N PRO A 85 12.50 6.82 -7.43
CA PRO A 85 13.67 6.70 -8.28
C PRO A 85 15.00 6.98 -7.57
N GLY A 86 16.00 6.17 -7.90
CA GLY A 86 17.38 6.32 -7.40
C GLY A 86 17.59 5.89 -5.94
N LYS A 87 16.61 5.20 -5.33
CA LYS A 87 16.73 4.69 -3.95
C LYS A 87 17.16 3.22 -3.87
N LEU A 88 17.12 2.51 -4.98
CA LEU A 88 17.54 1.11 -5.07
C LEU A 88 18.94 1.00 -5.65
N PRO A 89 19.85 0.19 -5.04
CA PRO A 89 21.27 0.17 -5.43
C PRO A 89 21.61 -0.75 -6.61
N TRP A 90 20.65 -1.57 -7.06
CA TRP A 90 20.82 -2.51 -8.18
C TRP A 90 20.03 -2.05 -9.40
N LYS A 91 20.06 -2.84 -10.48
CA LYS A 91 19.26 -2.59 -11.69
C LYS A 91 17.77 -2.57 -11.36
N THR A 92 17.06 -1.60 -11.89
CA THR A 92 15.65 -1.38 -11.62
C THR A 92 14.80 -1.40 -12.88
N VAL A 93 13.55 -1.83 -12.74
CA VAL A 93 12.45 -1.53 -13.64
C VAL A 93 11.61 -0.41 -13.05
N ARG A 94 10.96 0.40 -13.91
CA ARG A 94 10.34 1.66 -13.49
C ARG A 94 8.97 1.84 -14.14
N ALA A 95 8.00 2.28 -13.35
CA ALA A 95 6.71 2.78 -13.82
C ALA A 95 6.53 4.26 -13.46
N THR A 96 6.11 5.07 -14.43
CA THR A 96 5.80 6.50 -14.24
C THR A 96 4.30 6.69 -14.14
N TYR A 97 3.86 7.59 -13.27
CA TYR A 97 2.44 7.93 -13.10
C TYR A 97 2.24 9.43 -12.99
N GLN A 98 1.05 9.87 -13.43
CA GLN A 98 0.69 11.29 -13.37
C GLN A 98 0.18 11.65 -11.97
N LEU A 99 0.64 12.78 -11.47
CA LEU A 99 0.11 13.46 -10.29
C LEU A 99 -0.81 14.59 -10.73
N GLU A 100 -1.49 15.20 -9.78
CA GLU A 100 -2.28 16.42 -10.01
C GLU A 100 -1.40 17.57 -10.55
N TYR A 101 -0.13 17.60 -10.10
CA TYR A 101 0.89 18.52 -10.59
C TYR A 101 2.18 17.73 -10.90
N GLY A 102 2.43 17.47 -12.21
CA GLY A 102 3.62 16.77 -12.68
C GLY A 102 3.47 15.25 -12.76
N SER A 103 4.61 14.58 -12.86
CA SER A 103 4.70 13.12 -12.87
C SER A 103 5.63 12.64 -11.77
N ASP A 104 5.38 11.44 -11.28
CA ASP A 104 6.26 10.75 -10.34
C ASP A 104 6.47 9.32 -10.83
N ALA A 105 7.39 8.59 -10.24
CA ALA A 105 7.69 7.24 -10.64
C ALA A 105 7.97 6.35 -9.42
N ILE A 106 7.82 5.05 -9.65
CA ILE A 106 8.17 4.01 -8.68
C ILE A 106 9.07 2.99 -9.36
N GLU A 107 10.01 2.45 -8.62
CA GLU A 107 11.01 1.48 -9.07
C GLU A 107 10.98 0.23 -8.21
N MET A 108 11.33 -0.88 -8.84
CA MET A 108 11.56 -2.18 -8.23
C MET A 108 12.84 -2.77 -8.82
N HIS A 109 13.58 -3.59 -8.08
CA HIS A 109 14.68 -4.35 -8.67
C HIS A 109 14.17 -5.28 -9.78
N GLU A 110 14.91 -5.41 -10.88
CA GLU A 110 14.50 -6.22 -12.04
C GLU A 110 14.33 -7.71 -11.71
N ASP A 111 14.99 -8.19 -10.66
CA ASP A 111 14.98 -9.57 -10.18
C ASP A 111 14.09 -9.79 -8.94
N ALA A 112 13.31 -8.77 -8.53
CA ALA A 112 12.47 -8.84 -7.32
C ALA A 112 11.30 -9.81 -7.43
N VAL A 113 10.83 -10.08 -8.65
CA VAL A 113 9.74 -11.03 -8.93
C VAL A 113 10.08 -11.92 -10.12
N LYS A 114 9.42 -13.05 -10.19
CA LYS A 114 9.50 -14.01 -11.31
C LYS A 114 8.12 -14.23 -11.91
N ALA A 115 8.09 -14.71 -13.14
CA ALA A 115 6.83 -15.05 -13.78
C ALA A 115 6.04 -16.07 -12.94
N GLY A 116 4.77 -15.75 -12.68
CA GLY A 116 3.87 -16.56 -11.88
C GLY A 116 3.94 -16.34 -10.37
N ASP A 117 4.82 -15.47 -9.86
CA ASP A 117 4.77 -15.04 -8.47
C ASP A 117 3.44 -14.36 -8.14
N LYS A 118 2.94 -14.56 -6.93
CA LYS A 118 1.66 -14.03 -6.45
C LYS A 118 1.90 -12.99 -5.38
N VAL A 119 1.62 -11.72 -5.70
CA VAL A 119 2.02 -10.56 -4.89
C VAL A 119 0.81 -9.83 -4.32
N VAL A 120 0.86 -9.45 -3.05
CA VAL A 120 0.01 -8.40 -2.47
C VAL A 120 0.82 -7.12 -2.35
N ILE A 121 0.26 -6.02 -2.86
CA ILE A 121 0.82 -4.68 -2.67
C ILE A 121 0.24 -4.09 -1.39
N VAL A 122 1.08 -3.50 -0.56
CA VAL A 122 0.70 -2.91 0.73
C VAL A 122 1.15 -1.45 0.81
N ASP A 123 0.23 -0.58 1.22
CA ASP A 123 0.54 0.78 1.61
C ASP A 123 -0.29 1.20 2.84
N ASP A 124 0.05 2.31 3.46
CA ASP A 124 -0.67 2.83 4.61
C ASP A 124 -2.01 3.46 4.22
N LEU A 125 -2.05 4.19 3.11
CA LEU A 125 -3.21 5.01 2.73
C LEU A 125 -3.47 4.97 1.22
N LEU A 126 -4.71 4.70 0.85
CA LEU A 126 -5.22 4.89 -0.51
C LEU A 126 -5.82 6.30 -0.62
N ALA A 127 -5.11 7.17 -1.35
CA ALA A 127 -5.61 8.49 -1.75
C ALA A 127 -6.14 8.45 -3.19
N THR A 128 -5.47 9.09 -4.14
CA THR A 128 -5.85 9.12 -5.57
C THR A 128 -5.53 7.82 -6.33
N GLY A 129 -4.79 6.89 -5.71
CA GLY A 129 -4.45 5.60 -6.29
C GLY A 129 -3.33 5.61 -7.35
N GLY A 130 -2.74 6.76 -7.64
CA GLY A 130 -1.70 6.87 -8.69
C GLY A 130 -0.50 5.97 -8.44
N THR A 131 0.11 6.08 -7.26
CA THR A 131 1.27 5.29 -6.86
C THR A 131 0.97 3.79 -6.83
N ALA A 132 -0.16 3.41 -6.23
CA ALA A 132 -0.57 2.01 -6.13
C ALA A 132 -0.86 1.39 -7.51
N THR A 133 -1.47 2.15 -8.42
CA THR A 133 -1.70 1.72 -9.81
C THR A 133 -0.38 1.51 -10.56
N ALA A 134 0.58 2.43 -10.43
CA ALA A 134 1.89 2.29 -11.04
C ALA A 134 2.66 1.08 -10.47
N ALA A 135 2.60 0.87 -9.16
CA ALA A 135 3.16 -0.30 -8.49
C ALA A 135 2.56 -1.62 -9.03
N ALA A 136 1.24 -1.65 -9.21
CA ALA A 136 0.55 -2.83 -9.73
C ALA A 136 0.92 -3.13 -11.20
N TYR A 137 1.03 -2.12 -12.04
CA TYR A 137 1.53 -2.30 -13.41
C TYR A 137 2.98 -2.79 -13.43
N LEU A 138 3.85 -2.22 -12.59
CA LEU A 138 5.25 -2.59 -12.54
C LEU A 138 5.43 -4.09 -12.21
N ILE A 139 4.70 -4.59 -11.23
CA ILE A 139 4.71 -6.01 -10.84
C ILE A 139 4.15 -6.88 -11.96
N LYS A 140 3.04 -6.47 -12.58
CA LYS A 140 2.40 -7.20 -13.68
C LYS A 140 3.29 -7.27 -14.92
N GLU A 141 3.93 -6.17 -15.30
CA GLU A 141 4.87 -6.13 -16.45
C GLU A 141 6.11 -6.99 -16.21
N ALA A 142 6.54 -7.15 -14.97
CA ALA A 142 7.60 -8.09 -14.60
C ALA A 142 7.16 -9.57 -14.61
N GLY A 143 5.89 -9.86 -14.95
CA GLY A 143 5.35 -11.21 -15.12
C GLY A 143 4.72 -11.83 -13.89
N ALA A 144 4.60 -11.08 -12.78
CA ALA A 144 3.96 -11.56 -11.56
C ALA A 144 2.47 -11.18 -11.50
N ASP A 145 1.69 -11.95 -10.72
CA ASP A 145 0.27 -11.73 -10.49
C ASP A 145 0.04 -10.81 -9.29
N VAL A 146 -0.60 -9.67 -9.49
CA VAL A 146 -1.11 -8.84 -8.38
C VAL A 146 -2.41 -9.45 -7.87
N LYS A 147 -2.35 -10.10 -6.71
CA LYS A 147 -3.50 -10.78 -6.11
C LYS A 147 -4.41 -9.82 -5.36
N GLN A 148 -3.84 -8.77 -4.77
CA GLN A 148 -4.57 -7.79 -3.99
C GLN A 148 -3.74 -6.52 -3.81
N VAL A 149 -4.41 -5.38 -3.64
CA VAL A 149 -3.83 -4.13 -3.16
C VAL A 149 -4.49 -3.80 -1.82
N LEU A 150 -3.70 -3.70 -0.75
CA LEU A 150 -4.17 -3.65 0.63
C LEU A 150 -3.68 -2.40 1.35
N PHE A 151 -4.60 -1.70 2.02
CA PHE A 151 -4.34 -0.46 2.72
C PHE A 151 -4.84 -0.52 4.16
N ALA A 152 -4.17 0.21 5.06
CA ALA A 152 -4.72 0.44 6.39
C ALA A 152 -5.91 1.42 6.33
N ILE A 153 -5.80 2.47 5.52
CA ILE A 153 -6.79 3.54 5.40
C ILE A 153 -7.10 3.83 3.93
N GLU A 154 -8.34 4.23 3.65
CA GLU A 154 -8.80 4.70 2.34
C GLU A 154 -9.55 6.02 2.47
N LEU A 155 -9.22 6.99 1.61
CA LEU A 155 -9.95 8.24 1.44
C LEU A 155 -10.87 8.10 0.23
N GLU A 156 -12.12 7.64 0.46
CA GLU A 156 -13.06 7.28 -0.62
C GLU A 156 -13.36 8.47 -1.55
N PHE A 157 -13.40 9.69 -1.02
CA PHE A 157 -13.67 10.91 -1.79
C PHE A 157 -12.60 11.25 -2.84
N LEU A 158 -11.42 10.61 -2.79
CA LEU A 158 -10.35 10.77 -3.79
C LEU A 158 -10.40 9.73 -4.92
N ASN A 159 -11.38 8.81 -4.88
CA ASN A 159 -11.66 7.83 -5.94
C ASN A 159 -10.48 6.93 -6.35
N GLY A 160 -9.50 6.71 -5.45
CA GLY A 160 -8.33 5.87 -5.74
C GLY A 160 -8.70 4.41 -6.04
N ARG A 161 -9.73 3.89 -5.38
CA ARG A 161 -10.27 2.54 -5.63
C ARG A 161 -10.77 2.39 -7.06
N GLU A 162 -11.51 3.37 -7.57
CA GLU A 162 -12.03 3.34 -8.92
C GLU A 162 -10.91 3.40 -9.97
N LYS A 163 -9.86 4.19 -9.69
CA LYS A 163 -8.67 4.23 -10.53
C LYS A 163 -7.98 2.86 -10.64
N LEU A 164 -7.80 2.16 -9.52
CA LEU A 164 -7.23 0.81 -9.50
C LEU A 164 -8.12 -0.20 -10.25
N ARG A 165 -9.45 -0.15 -10.05
CA ARG A 165 -10.41 -1.02 -10.74
C ARG A 165 -10.37 -0.82 -12.26
N THR A 166 -10.39 0.42 -12.70
CA THR A 166 -10.32 0.77 -14.13
C THR A 166 -9.00 0.34 -14.75
N ALA A 167 -7.92 0.34 -13.97
CA ALA A 167 -6.61 -0.18 -14.39
C ALA A 167 -6.52 -1.71 -14.42
N GLY A 168 -7.60 -2.44 -14.05
CA GLY A 168 -7.65 -3.90 -14.08
C GLY A 168 -7.18 -4.59 -12.80
N PHE A 169 -7.16 -3.87 -11.66
CA PHE A 169 -6.81 -4.40 -10.34
C PHE A 169 -8.02 -4.31 -9.38
N PRO A 170 -9.02 -5.19 -9.51
CA PRO A 170 -10.28 -5.07 -8.76
C PRO A 170 -10.19 -5.54 -7.31
N ALA A 171 -9.20 -6.36 -6.95
CA ALA A 171 -9.02 -6.89 -5.60
C ALA A 171 -8.34 -5.85 -4.70
N ILE A 172 -9.13 -4.93 -4.14
CA ILE A 172 -8.68 -3.81 -3.31
C ILE A 172 -9.36 -3.90 -1.95
N ASP A 173 -8.56 -3.78 -0.88
CA ASP A 173 -9.09 -3.81 0.47
C ASP A 173 -8.49 -2.71 1.35
N SER A 174 -9.24 -2.29 2.36
CA SER A 174 -8.82 -1.30 3.36
C SER A 174 -9.50 -1.61 4.68
N LEU A 175 -8.83 -1.31 5.81
CA LEU A 175 -9.38 -1.58 7.13
C LEU A 175 -10.31 -0.47 7.62
N LEU A 176 -9.98 0.78 7.27
CA LEU A 176 -10.78 1.95 7.61
C LEU A 176 -10.98 2.82 6.36
N LYS A 177 -12.17 3.43 6.25
CA LYS A 177 -12.54 4.31 5.14
C LYS A 177 -13.09 5.62 5.66
N TYR A 178 -12.73 6.71 5.00
CA TYR A 178 -13.22 8.07 5.23
C TYR A 178 -13.95 8.61 4.02
#